data_97fa8a36685dc1c16f9ecd7dbaaee6e6
#
_entry.id   97fa8a36685dc1c16f9ecd7dbaaee6e6
#
_cell.length_a   1.000
_cell.length_b   1.000
_cell.length_c   1.000
_cell.angle_alpha   90.00
_cell.angle_beta   90.00
_cell.angle_gamma   90.00
#
_symmetry.space_group_name_H-M   'P 1'
#
loop_
_entity.id
_entity.type
_entity.pdbx_description
1 polymer ?
#
loop_
_entity_poly.entity_id
_entity_poly.type
_entity_poly.pdbx_seq_one_letter_code
_entity_poly.pdbx_strand_id
1 'polypeptide(L)'
;MSSQLMSRKVADRRYFIGGSDARIIMGDDEAALLRLWREKRGEVEPQDLSGNLVVQLGAVTEDLNRHWYEATTGQVVTDIQRQIRHPVLRWMAATLDGRVAGTEAVFEAKFMLPWSFSEEAAVQKYMPQLQHNMWVSAARSAVLR
;
A
#
# COMPACT_ATOMS: atom_id res chain seq x y z
N MET A 1 5.05 -0.16 -23.86
CA MET A 1 5.94 0.25 -22.76
C MET A 1 5.33 0.02 -21.36
N SER A 2 4.02 0.14 -21.21
CA SER A 2 3.33 -0.03 -19.91
C SER A 2 3.37 -1.45 -19.32
N SER A 3 3.28 -2.49 -20.14
CA SER A 3 3.17 -3.88 -19.68
C SER A 3 4.48 -4.47 -19.14
N GLN A 4 5.62 -4.07 -19.68
CA GLN A 4 6.92 -4.58 -19.19
C GLN A 4 7.33 -3.99 -17.83
N LEU A 5 6.94 -2.75 -17.52
CA LEU A 5 7.18 -2.12 -16.22
C LEU A 5 6.32 -2.72 -15.11
N MET A 6 5.05 -3.07 -15.42
CA MET A 6 4.16 -3.74 -14.46
C MET A 6 4.62 -5.19 -14.18
N SER A 7 5.06 -5.92 -15.21
CA SER A 7 5.59 -7.28 -15.04
C SER A 7 6.84 -7.32 -14.14
N ARG A 8 7.73 -6.34 -14.27
CA ARG A 8 8.95 -6.26 -13.45
C ARG A 8 8.67 -5.94 -11.98
N LYS A 9 7.69 -5.07 -11.70
CA LYS A 9 7.25 -4.79 -10.32
C LYS A 9 6.63 -6.00 -9.63
N VAL A 10 5.83 -6.79 -10.34
CA VAL A 10 5.17 -7.98 -9.80
C VAL A 10 6.19 -9.08 -9.48
N ALA A 11 7.18 -9.31 -10.33
CA ALA A 11 8.24 -10.30 -10.09
C ALA A 11 9.08 -9.99 -8.84
N ASP A 12 9.40 -8.73 -8.58
CA ASP A 12 10.18 -8.30 -7.42
C ASP A 12 9.43 -8.51 -6.09
N ARG A 13 8.10 -8.49 -6.07
CA ARG A 13 7.30 -8.65 -4.85
C ARG A 13 7.41 -10.02 -4.19
N ARG A 14 7.86 -11.06 -4.87
CA ARG A 14 8.10 -12.38 -4.28
C ARG A 14 9.20 -12.39 -3.24
N TYR A 15 10.15 -11.47 -3.32
CA TYR A 15 11.35 -11.45 -2.50
C TYR A 15 11.25 -10.55 -1.26
N PHE A 16 10.08 -9.96 -1.01
CA PHE A 16 9.87 -9.12 0.15
C PHE A 16 8.40 -9.15 0.61
N ILE A 17 8.20 -8.77 1.86
CA ILE A 17 6.88 -8.50 2.43
C ILE A 17 6.63 -6.99 2.30
N GLY A 18 5.55 -6.63 1.63
CA GLY A 18 5.08 -5.24 1.48
C GLY A 18 3.97 -4.88 2.47
N GLY A 19 3.54 -3.63 2.47
CA GLY A 19 2.49 -3.14 3.38
C GLY A 19 1.14 -3.86 3.19
N SER A 20 0.72 -4.09 1.96
CA SER A 20 -0.50 -4.85 1.67
C SER A 20 -0.40 -6.32 2.12
N ASP A 21 0.79 -6.91 2.03
CA ASP A 21 1.04 -8.25 2.53
C ASP A 21 0.92 -8.30 4.06
N ALA A 22 1.43 -7.29 4.76
CA ALA A 22 1.32 -7.18 6.21
C ALA A 22 -0.14 -7.15 6.67
N ARG A 23 -1.02 -6.50 5.92
CA ARG A 23 -2.46 -6.50 6.18
C ARG A 23 -3.08 -7.89 6.09
N ILE A 24 -2.67 -8.69 5.09
CA ILE A 24 -3.11 -10.09 4.94
C ILE A 24 -2.58 -10.95 6.09
N ILE A 25 -1.30 -10.80 6.42
CA ILE A 25 -0.62 -11.58 7.47
C ILE A 25 -1.26 -11.32 8.84
N MET A 26 -1.61 -10.08 9.13
CA MET A 26 -2.21 -9.69 10.41
C MET A 26 -3.74 -9.82 10.44
N GLY A 27 -4.36 -10.19 9.32
CA GLY A 27 -5.79 -10.44 9.22
C GLY A 27 -6.17 -11.85 9.70
N ASP A 28 -7.46 -12.17 9.59
CA ASP A 28 -8.06 -13.43 10.01
C ASP A 28 -8.53 -14.32 8.83
N ASP A 29 -8.22 -13.91 7.60
CA ASP A 29 -8.52 -14.67 6.38
C ASP A 29 -7.40 -15.68 6.08
N GLU A 30 -7.60 -16.91 6.55
CA GLU A 30 -6.65 -18.01 6.36
C GLU A 30 -6.43 -18.35 4.87
N ALA A 31 -7.48 -18.27 4.05
CA ALA A 31 -7.37 -18.55 2.62
C ALA A 31 -6.50 -17.51 1.91
N ALA A 32 -6.68 -16.23 2.25
CA ALA A 32 -5.83 -15.15 1.74
C ALA A 32 -4.37 -15.30 2.18
N LEU A 33 -4.14 -15.68 3.44
CA LEU A 33 -2.80 -15.92 3.97
C LEU A 33 -2.10 -17.08 3.25
N LEU A 34 -2.80 -18.19 3.05
CA LEU A 34 -2.27 -19.35 2.34
C LEU A 34 -1.94 -19.01 0.89
N ARG A 35 -2.81 -18.24 0.22
CA ARG A 35 -2.57 -17.78 -1.13
C ARG A 35 -1.33 -16.89 -1.20
N LEU A 36 -1.19 -15.91 -0.31
CA LEU A 36 -0.02 -15.05 -0.22
C LEU A 36 1.27 -15.86 -0.05
N TRP A 37 1.25 -16.84 0.85
CA TRP A 37 2.39 -17.73 1.08
C TRP A 37 2.80 -18.48 -0.19
N ARG A 38 1.83 -19.02 -0.94
CA ARG A 38 2.09 -19.70 -2.23
C ARG A 38 2.62 -18.75 -3.30
N GLU A 39 2.10 -17.53 -3.36
CA GLU A 39 2.59 -16.49 -4.27
C GLU A 39 4.05 -16.14 -3.98
N LYS A 40 4.41 -15.97 -2.70
CA LYS A 40 5.79 -15.68 -2.29
C LYS A 40 6.75 -16.84 -2.62
N ARG A 41 6.28 -18.06 -2.58
CA ARG A 41 7.05 -19.24 -2.99
C ARG A 41 7.12 -19.45 -4.52
N GLY A 42 6.37 -18.66 -5.27
CA GLY A 42 6.29 -18.82 -6.73
C GLY A 42 5.47 -20.04 -7.19
N GLU A 43 4.65 -20.59 -6.31
CA GLU A 43 3.79 -21.75 -6.61
C GLU A 43 2.51 -21.36 -7.37
N VAL A 44 2.06 -20.12 -7.19
CA VAL A 44 0.92 -19.53 -7.90
C VAL A 44 1.29 -18.13 -8.38
N GLU A 45 0.70 -17.71 -9.49
CA GLU A 45 0.83 -16.33 -9.95
C GLU A 45 -0.02 -15.38 -9.10
N PRO A 46 0.43 -14.12 -8.93
CA PRO A 46 -0.37 -13.09 -8.32
C PRO A 46 -1.73 -12.94 -9.01
N GLN A 47 -2.76 -12.66 -8.22
CA GLN A 47 -4.10 -12.47 -8.76
C GLN A 47 -4.13 -11.28 -9.73
N ASP A 48 -4.68 -11.50 -10.92
CA ASP A 48 -4.98 -10.42 -11.87
C ASP A 48 -6.22 -9.66 -11.41
N LEU A 49 -6.02 -8.43 -10.96
CA LEU A 49 -7.08 -7.52 -10.51
C LEU A 49 -7.44 -6.47 -11.55
N SER A 50 -6.93 -6.58 -12.78
CA SER A 50 -7.19 -5.60 -13.85
C SER A 50 -8.67 -5.46 -14.22
N GLY A 51 -9.45 -6.52 -14.03
CA GLY A 51 -10.90 -6.52 -14.23
C GLY A 51 -11.73 -6.09 -13.02
N ASN A 52 -11.10 -5.77 -11.87
CA ASN A 52 -11.82 -5.37 -10.67
C ASN A 52 -12.02 -3.84 -10.64
N LEU A 53 -13.27 -3.40 -10.83
CA LEU A 53 -13.61 -1.97 -10.90
C LEU A 53 -13.21 -1.20 -9.64
N VAL A 54 -13.40 -1.78 -8.45
CA VAL A 54 -13.04 -1.11 -7.18
C VAL A 54 -11.54 -0.87 -7.09
N VAL A 55 -10.74 -1.83 -7.52
CA VAL A 55 -9.28 -1.71 -7.59
C VAL A 55 -8.87 -0.64 -8.61
N GLN A 56 -9.52 -0.61 -9.78
CA GLN A 56 -9.27 0.41 -10.81
C GLN A 56 -9.66 1.82 -10.31
N LEU A 57 -10.79 1.97 -9.65
CA LEU A 57 -11.20 3.23 -9.04
C LEU A 57 -10.19 3.69 -7.99
N GLY A 58 -9.69 2.78 -7.16
CA GLY A 58 -8.62 3.08 -6.20
C GLY A 58 -7.38 3.66 -6.88
N ALA A 59 -6.93 3.03 -7.96
CA ALA A 59 -5.75 3.49 -8.71
C ALA A 59 -5.97 4.86 -9.39
N VAL A 60 -7.12 5.06 -10.00
CA VAL A 60 -7.45 6.33 -10.71
C VAL A 60 -7.66 7.48 -9.74
N THR A 61 -8.25 7.22 -8.57
CA THR A 61 -8.56 8.27 -7.59
C THR A 61 -7.41 8.61 -6.64
N GLU A 62 -6.32 7.87 -6.67
CA GLU A 62 -5.16 8.12 -5.80
C GLU A 62 -4.57 9.52 -6.00
N ASP A 63 -4.35 9.94 -7.25
CA ASP A 63 -3.86 11.27 -7.58
C ASP A 63 -4.84 12.38 -7.15
N LEU A 64 -6.13 12.16 -7.38
CA LEU A 64 -7.17 13.08 -6.93
C LEU A 64 -7.17 13.22 -5.41
N ASN A 65 -7.09 12.12 -4.69
CA ASN A 65 -7.03 12.07 -3.23
C ASN A 65 -5.82 12.89 -2.70
N ARG A 66 -4.65 12.67 -3.29
CA ARG A 66 -3.44 13.40 -2.93
C ARG A 66 -3.57 14.91 -3.17
N HIS A 67 -4.00 15.32 -4.36
CA HIS A 67 -4.20 16.73 -4.68
C HIS A 67 -5.25 17.39 -3.78
N TRP A 68 -6.32 16.67 -3.46
CA TRP A 68 -7.33 17.16 -2.53
C TRP A 68 -6.77 17.37 -1.12
N TYR A 69 -5.96 16.42 -0.65
CA TYR A 69 -5.26 16.56 0.64
C TYR A 69 -4.34 17.78 0.65
N GLU A 70 -3.53 17.96 -0.38
CA GLU A 70 -2.63 19.12 -0.51
C GLU A 70 -3.41 20.45 -0.53
N ALA A 71 -4.48 20.52 -1.32
CA ALA A 71 -5.31 21.71 -1.43
C ALA A 71 -6.04 22.08 -0.14
N THR A 72 -6.49 21.08 0.64
CA THR A 72 -7.27 21.30 1.85
C THR A 72 -6.42 21.51 3.10
N THR A 73 -5.19 21.04 3.13
CA THR A 73 -4.30 21.11 4.29
C THR A 73 -3.15 22.10 4.13
N GLY A 74 -2.83 22.48 2.90
CA GLY A 74 -1.61 23.24 2.59
C GLY A 74 -0.32 22.43 2.72
N GLN A 75 -0.42 21.13 3.02
CA GLN A 75 0.73 20.22 3.08
C GLN A 75 1.13 19.78 1.67
N VAL A 76 2.40 19.47 1.47
CA VAL A 76 2.93 18.94 0.20
C VAL A 76 3.26 17.47 0.38
N VAL A 77 2.85 16.65 -0.58
CA VAL A 77 3.16 15.22 -0.61
C VAL A 77 4.27 14.98 -1.62
N THR A 78 5.34 14.36 -1.18
CA THR A 78 6.53 14.03 -1.99
C THR A 78 6.73 12.50 -2.05
N ASP A 79 7.79 12.04 -2.70
CA ASP A 79 8.13 10.62 -2.79
C ASP A 79 6.97 9.74 -3.32
N ILE A 80 6.24 10.24 -4.31
CA ILE A 80 5.08 9.56 -4.90
C ILE A 80 5.48 8.20 -5.48
N GLN A 81 4.80 7.12 -5.05
CA GLN A 81 5.05 5.75 -5.50
C GLN A 81 6.49 5.28 -5.31
N ARG A 82 7.18 5.83 -4.32
CA ARG A 82 8.55 5.45 -4.02
C ARG A 82 8.62 4.10 -3.33
N GLN A 83 9.38 3.19 -3.90
CA GLN A 83 9.69 1.91 -3.26
C GLN A 83 10.90 2.08 -2.32
N ILE A 84 10.71 1.65 -1.08
CA ILE A 84 11.73 1.68 -0.02
C ILE A 84 11.91 0.26 0.50
N ARG A 85 13.16 -0.12 0.74
CA ARG A 85 13.50 -1.39 1.39
C ARG A 85 14.11 -1.09 2.76
N HIS A 86 13.69 -1.86 3.78
CA HIS A 86 14.24 -1.69 5.11
C HIS A 86 15.77 -1.92 5.08
N PRO A 87 16.58 -1.03 5.68
CA PRO A 87 18.04 -1.06 5.53
C PRO A 87 18.69 -2.32 6.15
N VAL A 88 18.07 -2.91 7.14
CA VAL A 88 18.57 -4.11 7.85
C VAL A 88 17.74 -5.35 7.50
N LEU A 89 16.41 -5.26 7.68
CA LEU A 89 15.49 -6.36 7.39
C LEU A 89 15.13 -6.36 5.89
N ARG A 90 16.04 -6.84 5.07
CA ARG A 90 15.95 -6.76 3.60
C ARG A 90 14.74 -7.44 2.99
N TRP A 91 14.08 -8.32 3.74
CA TRP A 91 12.82 -8.98 3.34
C TRP A 91 11.59 -8.09 3.54
N MET A 92 11.74 -6.90 4.16
CA MET A 92 10.68 -5.90 4.30
C MET A 92 10.89 -4.75 3.32
N ALA A 93 9.86 -4.42 2.57
CA ALA A 93 9.82 -3.26 1.69
C ALA A 93 8.44 -2.61 1.70
N ALA A 94 8.35 -1.38 1.22
CA ALA A 94 7.11 -0.66 1.05
C ALA A 94 7.15 0.15 -0.25
N THR A 95 6.01 0.27 -0.90
CA THR A 95 5.78 1.30 -1.91
C THR A 95 4.84 2.32 -1.29
N LEU A 96 5.34 3.52 -1.05
CA LEU A 96 4.57 4.59 -0.43
C LEU A 96 3.73 5.29 -1.50
N ASP A 97 2.47 5.60 -1.20
CA ASP A 97 1.68 6.52 -2.03
C ASP A 97 2.28 7.93 -1.98
N GLY A 98 2.91 8.26 -0.87
CA GLY A 98 3.69 9.48 -0.71
C GLY A 98 4.24 9.69 0.70
N ARG A 99 4.90 10.82 0.87
CA ARG A 99 5.35 11.36 2.16
C ARG A 99 4.89 12.79 2.32
N VAL A 100 4.44 13.16 3.50
CA VAL A 100 4.12 14.55 3.82
C VAL A 100 5.43 15.30 4.11
N ALA A 101 5.73 16.31 3.30
CA ALA A 101 6.93 17.12 3.49
C ALA A 101 6.92 17.84 4.85
N GLY A 102 8.07 17.89 5.49
CA GLY A 102 8.24 18.52 6.80
C GLY A 102 8.04 17.56 7.97
N THR A 103 6.95 16.83 8.01
CA THR A 103 6.69 15.82 9.06
C THR A 103 7.26 14.44 8.73
N GLU A 104 7.55 14.19 7.45
CA GLU A 104 7.98 12.89 6.93
C GLU A 104 6.96 11.75 7.18
N ALA A 105 5.70 12.11 7.46
CA ALA A 105 4.62 11.16 7.66
C ALA A 105 4.38 10.35 6.38
N VAL A 106 4.12 9.07 6.52
CA VAL A 106 3.64 8.24 5.40
C VAL A 106 2.27 8.73 4.97
N PHE A 107 2.09 9.01 3.68
CA PHE A 107 0.79 9.28 3.08
C PHE A 107 0.27 8.00 2.41
N GLU A 108 -0.93 7.60 2.78
CA GLU A 108 -1.60 6.41 2.22
C GLU A 108 -3.00 6.80 1.77
N ALA A 109 -3.27 6.64 0.47
CA ALA A 109 -4.58 6.90 -0.13
C ALA A 109 -5.38 5.60 -0.26
N LYS A 110 -6.64 5.63 0.16
CA LYS A 110 -7.56 4.49 0.03
C LYS A 110 -8.88 4.91 -0.59
N PHE A 111 -9.39 4.07 -1.47
CA PHE A 111 -10.74 4.17 -1.98
C PHE A 111 -11.63 3.20 -1.20
N MET A 112 -12.70 3.70 -0.60
CA MET A 112 -13.70 2.89 0.09
C MET A 112 -15.10 3.25 -0.38
N LEU A 113 -15.94 2.23 -0.53
CA LEU A 113 -17.34 2.45 -0.90
C LEU A 113 -18.09 3.08 0.28
N PRO A 114 -19.01 4.04 0.04
CA PRO A 114 -19.66 4.81 1.12
C PRO A 114 -20.38 3.95 2.16
N TRP A 115 -21.02 2.87 1.73
CA TRP A 115 -21.78 1.98 2.62
C TRP A 115 -20.92 1.05 3.49
N SER A 116 -19.62 0.94 3.19
CA SER A 116 -18.66 0.17 3.98
C SER A 116 -17.69 1.03 4.77
N PHE A 117 -17.86 2.36 4.72
CA PHE A 117 -16.95 3.29 5.35
C PHE A 117 -17.34 3.60 6.80
N SER A 118 -16.39 3.45 7.71
CA SER A 118 -16.31 4.16 8.98
C SER A 118 -14.83 4.44 9.27
N GLU A 119 -14.51 5.53 9.95
CA GLU A 119 -13.12 5.85 10.28
C GLU A 119 -12.46 4.76 11.11
N GLU A 120 -13.16 4.23 12.10
CA GLU A 120 -12.66 3.16 12.97
C GLU A 120 -12.37 1.89 12.18
N ALA A 121 -13.30 1.46 11.32
CA ALA A 121 -13.12 0.28 10.49
C ALA A 121 -11.96 0.46 9.48
N ALA A 122 -11.81 1.65 8.90
CA ALA A 122 -10.71 1.96 8.00
C ALA A 122 -9.37 1.91 8.73
N VAL A 123 -9.26 2.54 9.90
CA VAL A 123 -8.04 2.50 10.71
C VAL A 123 -7.67 1.07 11.10
N GLN A 124 -8.63 0.29 11.60
CA GLN A 124 -8.38 -1.11 11.97
C GLN A 124 -7.91 -1.95 10.77
N LYS A 125 -8.58 -1.80 9.64
CA LYS A 125 -8.26 -2.54 8.42
C LYS A 125 -6.87 -2.26 7.88
N TYR A 126 -6.45 -0.99 7.90
CA TYR A 126 -5.20 -0.56 7.29
C TYR A 126 -4.05 -0.37 8.28
N MET A 127 -4.31 -0.49 9.58
CA MET A 127 -3.28 -0.32 10.62
C MET A 127 -2.04 -1.19 10.38
N PRO A 128 -2.14 -2.49 10.05
CA PRO A 128 -0.95 -3.30 9.79
C PRO A 128 -0.11 -2.78 8.62
N GLN A 129 -0.76 -2.31 7.55
CA GLN A 129 -0.07 -1.70 6.40
C GLN A 129 0.62 -0.40 6.79
N LEU A 130 -0.06 0.48 7.54
CA LEU A 130 0.50 1.75 7.99
C LEU A 130 1.71 1.54 8.91
N GLN A 131 1.60 0.64 9.87
CA GLN A 131 2.70 0.30 10.78
C GLN A 131 3.89 -0.29 10.03
N HIS A 132 3.65 -1.19 9.08
CA HIS A 132 4.68 -1.76 8.22
C HIS A 132 5.39 -0.67 7.40
N ASN A 133 4.63 0.20 6.74
CA ASN A 133 5.17 1.27 5.91
C ASN A 133 5.98 2.27 6.74
N MET A 134 5.49 2.63 7.94
CA MET A 134 6.23 3.49 8.88
C MET A 134 7.54 2.84 9.34
N TRP A 135 7.52 1.55 9.67
CA TRP A 135 8.71 0.82 10.09
C TRP A 135 9.76 0.78 8.97
N VAL A 136 9.37 0.41 7.76
CA VAL A 136 10.28 0.33 6.60
C VAL A 136 10.88 1.69 6.26
N SER A 137 10.10 2.75 6.38
CA SER A 137 10.50 4.12 5.98
C SER A 137 11.07 4.95 7.12
N ALA A 138 11.16 4.41 8.33
CA ALA A 138 11.54 5.12 9.56
C ALA A 138 10.65 6.34 9.87
N ALA A 139 9.39 6.33 9.39
CA ALA A 139 8.41 7.36 9.72
C ALA A 139 7.78 7.10 11.10
N ARG A 140 7.39 8.17 11.79
CA ARG A 140 6.77 8.10 13.12
C ARG A 140 5.27 8.33 13.11
N SER A 141 4.74 8.75 11.97
CA SER A 141 3.32 9.00 11.79
C SER A 141 2.88 8.68 10.37
N ALA A 142 1.59 8.52 10.18
CA ALA A 142 0.98 8.28 8.89
C ALA A 142 -0.32 9.07 8.75
N VAL A 143 -0.65 9.43 7.52
CA VAL A 143 -1.92 10.03 7.12
C VAL A 143 -2.64 9.01 6.25
N LEU A 144 -3.82 8.59 6.67
CA LEU A 144 -4.73 7.75 5.90
C LEU A 144 -5.85 8.64 5.33
N ARG A 145 -6.03 8.58 4.00
CA ARG A 145 -7.02 9.39 3.29
C ARG A 145 -7.84 8.55 2.31
#